data_17b4a287473d5d8629ba45f652546bfd
#
_entry.id   17b4a287473d5d8629ba45f652546bfd
#
_cell.length_a   1.000
_cell.length_b   1.000
_cell.length_c   1.000
_cell.angle_alpha   90.00
_cell.angle_beta   90.00
_cell.angle_gamma   90.00
#
_symmetry.space_group_name_H-M   'P 1'
#
loop_
_entity.id
_entity.type
_entity.pdbx_description
1 polymer ?
#
loop_
_entity_poly.entity_id
_entity_poly.type
_entity_poly.pdbx_seq_one_letter_code
_entity_poly.pdbx_strand_id
1 'polypeptide(L)'
;PTTKKEVELRGWNELDVVLFSADAYVDHPSFGAAVIGRILEAEGLKIAIVPQPNWRDDLRDFKKLGRPRLFFGISGGCMDSMVNKYTANKRLRSEDAYTPDGRPDMRPDYPSTVYSQILKKLFPDVPVVIGGIEASLRRLSHYDYWQDKVQKSILCDSGADLLIYGMGEKPLADLVKNMKSLLTTEEPVLTSSKFRTIIGSVPQTAYLCRATEWTSAEDDLQLYSHEECLADKKKQASNFRHIEEESNKYSASRITQAVGNKIVVVNPPYPPMSQKDLDHSFDLPYT
;
A
#
# COMPACT_ATOMS: atom_id res chain seq x y z
N PRO A 1 -18.40 -3.10 6.66
CA PRO A 1 -18.92 -1.86 7.23
C PRO A 1 -18.05 -0.65 6.88
N THR A 2 -18.68 0.52 6.73
CA THR A 2 -18.03 1.80 6.42
C THR A 2 -18.27 2.86 7.52
N THR A 3 -19.15 2.55 8.44
CA THR A 3 -19.55 3.43 9.55
C THR A 3 -19.42 2.73 10.91
N LYS A 4 -19.27 3.53 11.95
CA LYS A 4 -19.25 3.01 13.34
C LYS A 4 -20.55 2.27 13.68
N LYS A 5 -21.70 2.78 13.24
CA LYS A 5 -23.00 2.14 13.45
C LYS A 5 -23.07 0.72 12.85
N GLU A 6 -22.52 0.54 11.63
CA GLU A 6 -22.47 -0.79 10.99
C GLU A 6 -21.53 -1.74 11.72
N VAL A 7 -20.42 -1.25 12.28
CA VAL A 7 -19.52 -2.04 13.13
C VAL A 7 -20.24 -2.50 14.41
N GLU A 8 -20.96 -1.59 15.06
CA GLU A 8 -21.75 -1.89 16.27
C GLU A 8 -22.88 -2.88 15.98
N LEU A 9 -23.60 -2.74 14.85
CA LEU A 9 -24.65 -3.69 14.42
C LEU A 9 -24.11 -5.10 14.17
N ARG A 10 -22.83 -5.26 13.84
CA ARG A 10 -22.16 -6.56 13.73
C ARG A 10 -21.71 -7.11 15.09
N GLY A 11 -21.95 -6.40 16.19
CA GLY A 11 -21.50 -6.77 17.53
C GLY A 11 -19.99 -6.69 17.71
N TRP A 12 -19.30 -5.88 16.91
CA TRP A 12 -17.85 -5.73 16.98
C TRP A 12 -17.47 -4.55 17.88
N ASN A 13 -16.72 -4.83 18.92
CA ASN A 13 -16.21 -3.79 19.84
C ASN A 13 -14.88 -3.21 19.36
N GLU A 14 -14.17 -3.94 18.48
CA GLU A 14 -12.88 -3.56 17.92
C GLU A 14 -12.75 -4.07 16.50
N LEU A 15 -11.86 -3.47 15.73
CA LEU A 15 -11.53 -3.85 14.36
C LEU A 15 -10.09 -4.39 14.30
N ASP A 16 -9.87 -5.40 13.47
CA ASP A 16 -8.52 -5.91 13.19
C ASP A 16 -7.82 -5.03 12.16
N VAL A 17 -8.53 -4.59 11.13
CA VAL A 17 -8.01 -3.78 10.03
C VAL A 17 -9.00 -2.66 9.68
N VAL A 18 -8.47 -1.49 9.39
CA VAL A 18 -9.23 -0.41 8.77
C VAL A 18 -8.56 -0.07 7.44
N LEU A 19 -9.31 -0.21 6.33
CA LEU A 19 -8.85 0.11 4.99
C LEU A 19 -9.31 1.51 4.58
N PHE A 20 -8.38 2.31 4.09
CA PHE A 20 -8.65 3.61 3.48
C PHE A 20 -8.52 3.51 1.97
N SER A 21 -9.55 3.90 1.23
CA SER A 21 -9.56 3.94 -0.22
C SER A 21 -9.75 5.35 -0.72
N ALA A 22 -8.99 5.77 -1.73
CA ALA A 22 -9.20 7.05 -2.38
C ALA A 22 -10.41 7.04 -3.32
N ASP A 23 -10.94 5.87 -3.67
CA ASP A 23 -12.18 5.71 -4.44
C ASP A 23 -13.38 5.58 -3.53
N ALA A 24 -14.57 5.89 -4.07
CA ALA A 24 -15.83 5.45 -3.51
C ALA A 24 -15.87 3.92 -3.41
N TYR A 25 -16.59 3.41 -2.41
CA TYR A 25 -16.68 1.97 -2.21
C TYR A 25 -17.72 1.34 -3.14
N VAL A 26 -17.27 0.33 -3.88
CA VAL A 26 -18.12 -0.58 -4.65
C VAL A 26 -17.68 -2.00 -4.29
N ASP A 27 -18.62 -2.81 -3.80
CA ASP A 27 -18.34 -4.20 -3.42
C ASP A 27 -18.39 -5.12 -4.65
N HIS A 28 -17.31 -5.11 -5.42
CA HIS A 28 -17.20 -5.86 -6.67
C HIS A 28 -15.74 -6.29 -6.88
N PRO A 29 -15.47 -7.49 -7.43
CA PRO A 29 -14.11 -8.02 -7.62
C PRO A 29 -13.21 -7.19 -8.56
N SER A 30 -13.75 -6.23 -9.29
CA SER A 30 -12.94 -5.27 -10.07
C SER A 30 -12.36 -4.13 -9.23
N PHE A 31 -12.74 -3.99 -7.95
CA PHE A 31 -12.29 -2.91 -7.08
C PHE A 31 -11.36 -3.44 -6.00
N GLY A 32 -10.12 -2.95 -6.00
CA GLY A 32 -9.07 -3.45 -5.09
C GLY A 32 -9.45 -3.37 -3.60
N ALA A 33 -10.13 -2.32 -3.17
CA ALA A 33 -10.58 -2.19 -1.78
C ALA A 33 -11.60 -3.28 -1.38
N ALA A 34 -12.48 -3.67 -2.31
CA ALA A 34 -13.43 -4.76 -2.09
C ALA A 34 -12.72 -6.12 -2.03
N VAL A 35 -11.84 -6.40 -3.00
CA VAL A 35 -11.06 -7.65 -3.04
C VAL A 35 -10.26 -7.82 -1.74
N ILE A 36 -9.48 -6.82 -1.37
CA ILE A 36 -8.67 -6.85 -0.13
C ILE A 36 -9.57 -6.98 1.10
N GLY A 37 -10.69 -6.28 1.14
CA GLY A 37 -11.67 -6.38 2.22
C GLY A 37 -12.23 -7.78 2.37
N ARG A 38 -12.65 -8.39 1.27
CA ARG A 38 -13.23 -9.74 1.28
C ARG A 38 -12.21 -10.81 1.63
N ILE A 39 -10.97 -10.70 1.15
CA ILE A 39 -9.89 -11.62 1.54
C ILE A 39 -9.62 -11.54 3.04
N LEU A 40 -9.50 -10.34 3.59
CA LEU A 40 -9.29 -10.17 5.03
C LEU A 40 -10.46 -10.71 5.86
N GLU A 41 -11.70 -10.53 5.37
CA GLU A 41 -12.90 -11.09 6.00
C GLU A 41 -12.89 -12.64 5.95
N ALA A 42 -12.48 -13.23 4.81
CA ALA A 42 -12.31 -14.68 4.65
C ALA A 42 -11.22 -15.24 5.58
N GLU A 43 -10.18 -14.45 5.88
CA GLU A 43 -9.17 -14.77 6.90
C GLU A 43 -9.71 -14.65 8.35
N GLY A 44 -10.98 -14.35 8.53
CA GLY A 44 -11.65 -14.24 9.83
C GLY A 44 -11.37 -12.95 10.58
N LEU A 45 -10.99 -11.87 9.87
CA LEU A 45 -10.70 -10.56 10.47
C LEU A 45 -11.94 -9.68 10.49
N LYS A 46 -12.04 -8.86 11.52
CA LYS A 46 -13.01 -7.77 11.64
C LYS A 46 -12.47 -6.54 10.91
N ILE A 47 -13.05 -6.24 9.75
CA ILE A 47 -12.56 -5.19 8.87
C ILE A 47 -13.62 -4.12 8.64
N ALA A 48 -13.19 -2.88 8.50
CA ALA A 48 -14.01 -1.78 7.99
C ALA A 48 -13.26 -0.99 6.92
N ILE A 49 -14.03 -0.38 6.00
CA ILE A 49 -13.50 0.42 4.89
C ILE A 49 -13.92 1.88 5.08
N VAL A 50 -12.99 2.80 4.92
CA VAL A 50 -13.23 4.24 4.87
C VAL A 50 -13.00 4.70 3.43
N PRO A 51 -14.08 4.79 2.62
CA PRO A 51 -13.97 5.27 1.24
C PRO A 51 -13.88 6.79 1.22
N GLN A 52 -13.01 7.31 0.37
CA GLN A 52 -12.82 8.75 0.13
C GLN A 52 -12.87 9.62 1.41
N PRO A 53 -11.97 9.39 2.39
CA PRO A 53 -11.99 10.18 3.62
C PRO A 53 -11.77 11.66 3.34
N ASN A 54 -12.51 12.53 4.03
CA ASN A 54 -12.25 13.96 3.95
C ASN A 54 -10.94 14.29 4.68
N TRP A 55 -9.96 14.72 3.90
CA TRP A 55 -8.60 15.04 4.35
C TRP A 55 -8.38 16.54 4.59
N ARG A 56 -9.41 17.38 4.30
CA ARG A 56 -9.33 18.84 4.36
C ARG A 56 -9.98 19.42 5.64
N ASP A 57 -10.68 18.59 6.42
CA ASP A 57 -11.38 19.02 7.64
C ASP A 57 -10.62 18.65 8.93
N ASP A 58 -11.37 18.45 10.01
CA ASP A 58 -10.87 18.02 11.32
C ASP A 58 -10.38 16.55 11.37
N LEU A 59 -10.24 15.89 10.24
CA LEU A 59 -9.83 14.49 10.09
C LEU A 59 -10.79 13.49 10.77
N ARG A 60 -12.08 13.82 10.82
CA ARG A 60 -13.10 12.98 11.44
C ARG A 60 -13.15 11.59 10.83
N ASP A 61 -13.06 11.48 9.50
CA ASP A 61 -13.08 10.19 8.80
C ASP A 61 -11.91 9.30 9.17
N PHE A 62 -10.75 9.86 9.44
CA PHE A 62 -9.56 9.12 9.87
C PHE A 62 -9.64 8.66 11.34
N LYS A 63 -10.48 9.31 12.16
CA LYS A 63 -10.63 9.02 13.59
C LYS A 63 -11.86 8.18 13.93
N LYS A 64 -12.90 8.20 13.07
CA LYS A 64 -14.24 7.67 13.39
C LYS A 64 -14.30 6.18 13.77
N LEU A 65 -13.38 5.36 13.22
CA LEU A 65 -13.33 3.92 13.47
C LEU A 65 -12.29 3.53 14.54
N GLY A 66 -11.50 4.48 15.01
CA GLY A 66 -10.49 4.25 16.04
C GLY A 66 -9.26 3.49 15.55
N ARG A 67 -8.49 2.95 16.50
CA ARG A 67 -7.28 2.17 16.29
C ARG A 67 -7.61 0.72 15.94
N PRO A 68 -7.11 0.13 14.83
CA PRO A 68 -7.22 -1.29 14.59
C PRO A 68 -6.22 -2.09 15.44
N ARG A 69 -6.49 -3.38 15.61
CA ARG A 69 -5.58 -4.29 16.32
C ARG A 69 -4.31 -4.60 15.54
N LEU A 70 -4.40 -4.72 14.21
CA LEU A 70 -3.32 -5.13 13.34
C LEU A 70 -2.70 -3.95 12.57
N PHE A 71 -3.44 -3.36 11.62
CA PHE A 71 -2.87 -2.32 10.76
C PHE A 71 -3.93 -1.44 10.10
N PHE A 72 -3.49 -0.29 9.61
CA PHE A 72 -4.20 0.50 8.62
C PHE A 72 -3.74 0.11 7.23
N GLY A 73 -4.68 -0.26 6.35
CA GLY A 73 -4.41 -0.47 4.93
C GLY A 73 -4.80 0.76 4.11
N ILE A 74 -4.03 1.10 3.09
CA ILE A 74 -4.30 2.27 2.23
C ILE A 74 -4.15 1.88 0.77
N SER A 75 -5.13 2.30 -0.05
CA SER A 75 -5.09 2.22 -1.50
C SER A 75 -5.37 3.59 -2.11
N GLY A 76 -4.57 3.97 -3.10
CA GLY A 76 -4.79 5.19 -3.91
C GLY A 76 -5.99 5.10 -4.85
N GLY A 77 -6.67 3.95 -4.90
CA GLY A 77 -7.80 3.68 -5.79
C GLY A 77 -7.45 2.73 -6.94
N CYS A 78 -8.42 2.51 -7.85
CA CYS A 78 -8.27 1.62 -9.01
C CYS A 78 -7.28 2.15 -10.05
N MET A 79 -7.08 3.46 -10.11
CA MET A 79 -6.12 4.14 -10.98
C MET A 79 -5.07 4.88 -10.16
N ASP A 80 -3.94 5.18 -10.80
CA ASP A 80 -3.01 6.16 -10.25
C ASP A 80 -3.73 7.50 -10.06
N SER A 81 -3.60 8.09 -8.87
CA SER A 81 -4.36 9.29 -8.49
C SER A 81 -4.09 10.48 -9.41
N MET A 82 -2.85 10.63 -9.85
CA MET A 82 -2.45 11.75 -10.70
C MET A 82 -2.99 11.58 -12.13
N VAL A 83 -3.01 10.33 -12.65
CA VAL A 83 -3.61 10.00 -13.95
C VAL A 83 -5.12 10.17 -13.90
N ASN A 84 -5.75 9.79 -12.79
CA ASN A 84 -7.20 9.94 -12.61
C ASN A 84 -7.62 11.41 -12.46
N LYS A 85 -6.86 12.20 -11.73
CA LYS A 85 -7.19 13.59 -11.39
C LYS A 85 -6.84 14.59 -12.50
N TYR A 86 -5.78 14.35 -13.26
CA TYR A 86 -5.25 15.29 -14.24
C TYR A 86 -5.24 14.72 -15.66
N THR A 87 -5.38 15.61 -16.64
CA THR A 87 -5.12 15.30 -18.06
C THR A 87 -3.61 15.22 -18.32
N ALA A 88 -3.21 14.70 -19.49
CA ALA A 88 -1.81 14.71 -19.93
C ALA A 88 -1.19 16.13 -19.99
N ASN A 89 -2.01 17.16 -20.19
CA ASN A 89 -1.58 18.57 -20.14
C ASN A 89 -1.62 19.18 -18.72
N LYS A 90 -1.63 18.34 -17.68
CA LYS A 90 -1.63 18.75 -16.27
C LYS A 90 -2.83 19.63 -15.87
N ARG A 91 -3.96 19.53 -16.58
CA ARG A 91 -5.21 20.23 -16.23
C ARG A 91 -6.08 19.31 -15.40
N LEU A 92 -6.71 19.86 -14.36
CA LEU A 92 -7.69 19.13 -13.57
C LEU A 92 -8.84 18.62 -14.48
N ARG A 93 -9.22 17.36 -14.34
CA ARG A 93 -10.39 16.80 -15.04
C ARG A 93 -11.67 17.35 -14.45
N SER A 94 -12.69 17.50 -15.27
CA SER A 94 -14.03 17.97 -14.87
C SER A 94 -14.84 16.91 -14.13
N GLU A 95 -14.47 15.63 -14.30
CA GLU A 95 -15.18 14.49 -13.71
C GLU A 95 -14.20 13.45 -13.18
N ASP A 96 -14.62 12.73 -12.14
CA ASP A 96 -13.92 11.57 -11.56
C ASP A 96 -14.88 10.38 -11.48
N ALA A 97 -14.68 9.38 -12.35
CA ALA A 97 -15.53 8.19 -12.44
C ALA A 97 -15.56 7.34 -11.15
N TYR A 98 -14.62 7.52 -10.24
CA TYR A 98 -14.50 6.79 -8.98
C TYR A 98 -15.00 7.57 -7.78
N THR A 99 -15.71 8.66 -8.02
CA THR A 99 -16.30 9.51 -7.00
C THR A 99 -17.83 9.57 -7.17
N PRO A 100 -18.62 9.61 -6.08
CA PRO A 100 -20.07 9.78 -6.18
C PRO A 100 -20.42 11.04 -6.98
N ASP A 101 -21.39 10.93 -7.87
CA ASP A 101 -21.83 11.99 -8.78
C ASP A 101 -20.74 12.50 -9.74
N GLY A 102 -19.66 11.74 -9.94
CA GLY A 102 -18.55 12.15 -10.79
C GLY A 102 -17.79 13.39 -10.32
N ARG A 103 -17.89 13.77 -9.04
CA ARG A 103 -17.31 15.01 -8.50
C ARG A 103 -15.79 15.02 -8.60
N PRO A 104 -15.19 16.02 -9.25
CA PRO A 104 -13.74 16.12 -9.33
C PRO A 104 -13.12 16.58 -7.99
N ASP A 105 -11.80 16.39 -7.85
CA ASP A 105 -10.99 16.91 -6.73
C ASP A 105 -11.40 16.43 -5.32
N MET A 106 -12.04 15.25 -5.23
CA MET A 106 -12.44 14.68 -3.94
C MET A 106 -11.31 13.94 -3.23
N ARG A 107 -10.24 13.61 -3.92
CA ARG A 107 -9.04 12.99 -3.36
C ARG A 107 -7.85 13.94 -3.39
N PRO A 108 -6.88 13.85 -2.45
CA PRO A 108 -5.63 14.62 -2.54
C PRO A 108 -4.78 14.15 -3.73
N ASP A 109 -3.78 14.93 -4.07
CA ASP A 109 -2.67 14.43 -4.87
C ASP A 109 -1.90 13.41 -4.04
N TYR A 110 -1.54 12.27 -4.65
CA TYR A 110 -0.82 11.18 -3.99
C TYR A 110 -1.50 10.69 -2.68
N PRO A 111 -2.78 10.25 -2.73
CA PRO A 111 -3.55 9.89 -1.53
C PRO A 111 -2.87 8.82 -0.68
N SER A 112 -2.15 7.87 -1.26
CA SER A 112 -1.41 6.87 -0.48
C SER A 112 -0.39 7.52 0.45
N THR A 113 0.29 8.57 0.01
CA THR A 113 1.22 9.35 0.83
C THR A 113 0.47 10.18 1.87
N VAL A 114 -0.52 10.96 1.44
CA VAL A 114 -1.25 11.89 2.31
C VAL A 114 -1.99 11.14 3.43
N TYR A 115 -2.71 10.08 3.10
CA TYR A 115 -3.46 9.29 4.08
C TYR A 115 -2.52 8.58 5.06
N SER A 116 -1.38 8.05 4.57
CA SER A 116 -0.38 7.44 5.44
C SER A 116 0.20 8.43 6.45
N GLN A 117 0.58 9.62 6.00
CA GLN A 117 1.10 10.68 6.87
C GLN A 117 0.07 11.11 7.93
N ILE A 118 -1.20 11.24 7.56
CA ILE A 118 -2.29 11.56 8.49
C ILE A 118 -2.42 10.46 9.54
N LEU A 119 -2.48 9.19 9.12
CA LEU A 119 -2.64 8.06 10.03
C LEU A 119 -1.42 7.90 10.94
N LYS A 120 -0.20 8.06 10.43
CA LYS A 120 1.02 8.04 11.25
C LYS A 120 1.09 9.18 12.27
N LYS A 121 0.53 10.33 11.94
CA LYS A 121 0.41 11.45 12.90
C LYS A 121 -0.64 11.18 13.98
N LEU A 122 -1.77 10.59 13.62
CA LEU A 122 -2.87 10.30 14.56
C LEU A 122 -2.60 9.05 15.42
N PHE A 123 -1.95 8.04 14.84
CA PHE A 123 -1.70 6.73 15.43
C PHE A 123 -0.26 6.26 15.15
N PRO A 124 0.76 6.88 15.77
CA PRO A 124 2.15 6.71 15.39
C PRO A 124 2.70 5.28 15.59
N ASP A 125 2.10 4.52 16.49
CA ASP A 125 2.50 3.16 16.84
C ASP A 125 1.78 2.06 16.03
N VAL A 126 0.76 2.43 15.24
CA VAL A 126 0.01 1.47 14.43
C VAL A 126 0.72 1.24 13.10
N PRO A 127 0.88 -0.04 12.67
CA PRO A 127 1.38 -0.34 11.35
C PRO A 127 0.52 0.26 10.23
N VAL A 128 1.17 0.79 9.21
CA VAL A 128 0.52 1.26 7.98
C VAL A 128 1.05 0.46 6.80
N VAL A 129 0.15 -0.20 6.09
CA VAL A 129 0.41 -0.99 4.88
C VAL A 129 -0.21 -0.28 3.68
N ILE A 130 0.59 0.08 2.69
CA ILE A 130 0.10 0.70 1.45
C ILE A 130 0.12 -0.30 0.31
N GLY A 131 -0.80 -0.16 -0.64
CA GLY A 131 -0.88 -1.03 -1.82
C GLY A 131 -1.64 -0.40 -2.97
N GLY A 132 -1.89 -1.20 -4.00
CA GLY A 132 -2.53 -0.77 -5.23
C GLY A 132 -1.56 -0.13 -6.23
N ILE A 133 -2.09 0.35 -7.36
CA ILE A 133 -1.28 0.80 -8.52
C ILE A 133 -0.38 2.00 -8.16
N GLU A 134 -0.90 2.98 -7.43
CA GLU A 134 -0.14 4.18 -7.07
C GLU A 134 1.10 3.84 -6.24
N ALA A 135 0.95 3.01 -5.21
CA ALA A 135 2.05 2.57 -4.37
C ALA A 135 3.03 1.68 -5.16
N SER A 136 2.52 0.76 -5.96
CA SER A 136 3.33 -0.17 -6.76
C SER A 136 4.26 0.56 -7.73
N LEU A 137 3.76 1.57 -8.44
CA LEU A 137 4.54 2.36 -9.39
C LEU A 137 5.62 3.22 -8.71
N ARG A 138 5.41 3.58 -7.44
CA ARG A 138 6.30 4.48 -6.67
C ARG A 138 7.14 3.75 -5.62
N ARG A 139 7.26 2.41 -5.69
CA ARG A 139 8.01 1.61 -4.69
C ARG A 139 9.52 1.87 -4.68
N LEU A 140 10.08 2.32 -5.79
CA LEU A 140 11.48 2.71 -5.98
C LEU A 140 11.59 4.16 -6.42
N SER A 141 12.79 4.69 -6.61
CA SER A 141 12.99 6.00 -7.22
C SER A 141 12.40 6.02 -8.63
N HIS A 142 11.60 7.01 -8.92
CA HIS A 142 10.84 7.11 -10.17
C HIS A 142 10.79 8.54 -10.66
N TYR A 143 10.63 8.70 -11.99
CA TYR A 143 10.35 10.01 -12.57
C TYR A 143 8.88 10.35 -12.40
N ASP A 144 8.61 11.45 -11.73
CA ASP A 144 7.27 12.00 -11.58
C ASP A 144 7.01 13.03 -12.67
N TYR A 145 6.15 12.68 -13.62
CA TYR A 145 5.76 13.54 -14.74
C TYR A 145 5.12 14.85 -14.29
N TRP A 146 4.31 14.80 -13.24
CA TRP A 146 3.53 15.95 -12.77
C TRP A 146 4.42 17.03 -12.15
N GLN A 147 5.41 16.59 -11.37
CA GLN A 147 6.39 17.47 -10.71
C GLN A 147 7.66 17.69 -11.54
N ASP A 148 7.82 16.99 -12.68
CA ASP A 148 8.98 17.03 -13.57
C ASP A 148 10.31 16.78 -12.83
N LYS A 149 10.35 15.78 -11.99
CA LYS A 149 11.56 15.41 -11.24
C LYS A 149 11.59 13.93 -10.86
N VAL A 150 12.79 13.44 -10.56
CA VAL A 150 12.97 12.13 -9.96
C VAL A 150 12.60 12.21 -8.48
N GLN A 151 11.64 11.40 -8.07
CA GLN A 151 11.19 11.24 -6.69
C GLN A 151 11.83 9.99 -6.08
N LYS A 152 12.03 10.00 -4.77
CA LYS A 152 12.40 8.81 -4.01
C LYS A 152 11.22 7.85 -3.85
N SER A 153 11.48 6.65 -3.33
CA SER A 153 10.43 5.69 -3.00
C SER A 153 9.32 6.33 -2.15
N ILE A 154 8.07 6.00 -2.45
CA ILE A 154 6.89 6.44 -1.68
C ILE A 154 7.01 6.08 -0.19
N LEU A 155 7.70 4.97 0.15
CA LEU A 155 7.95 4.57 1.53
C LEU A 155 8.75 5.63 2.32
N CYS A 156 9.63 6.39 1.65
CA CYS A 156 10.42 7.43 2.29
C CYS A 156 9.56 8.62 2.73
N ASP A 157 8.54 8.96 1.94
CA ASP A 157 7.72 10.16 2.14
C ASP A 157 6.43 9.86 2.91
N SER A 158 5.82 8.70 2.68
CA SER A 158 4.57 8.31 3.32
C SER A 158 4.72 7.95 4.80
N GLY A 159 5.89 7.45 5.20
CA GLY A 159 6.10 6.87 6.52
C GLY A 159 5.40 5.52 6.72
N ALA A 160 4.87 4.90 5.66
CA ALA A 160 4.30 3.56 5.72
C ALA A 160 5.36 2.54 6.13
N ASP A 161 4.93 1.51 6.85
CA ASP A 161 5.84 0.45 7.34
C ASP A 161 6.09 -0.62 6.28
N LEU A 162 5.11 -0.86 5.40
CA LEU A 162 5.17 -1.87 4.35
C LEU A 162 4.38 -1.42 3.12
N LEU A 163 4.86 -1.84 1.95
CA LEU A 163 4.16 -1.72 0.68
C LEU A 163 3.96 -3.12 0.09
N ILE A 164 2.74 -3.43 -0.32
CA ILE A 164 2.40 -4.61 -1.12
C ILE A 164 2.20 -4.15 -2.56
N TYR A 165 2.95 -4.72 -3.51
CA TYR A 165 2.85 -4.35 -4.91
C TYR A 165 2.18 -5.43 -5.77
N GLY A 166 1.62 -5.01 -6.91
CA GLY A 166 0.90 -5.92 -7.80
C GLY A 166 -0.41 -6.44 -7.20
N MET A 167 -0.74 -7.70 -7.46
CA MET A 167 -1.93 -8.37 -6.93
C MET A 167 -1.69 -8.73 -5.45
N GLY A 168 -2.47 -8.11 -4.56
CA GLY A 168 -2.24 -8.14 -3.12
C GLY A 168 -2.79 -9.36 -2.37
N GLU A 169 -3.51 -10.25 -3.04
CA GLU A 169 -4.29 -11.34 -2.44
C GLU A 169 -3.41 -12.28 -1.61
N LYS A 170 -2.43 -12.88 -2.24
CA LYS A 170 -1.54 -13.86 -1.59
C LYS A 170 -0.60 -13.22 -0.56
N PRO A 171 0.14 -12.13 -0.88
CA PRO A 171 1.02 -11.51 0.10
C PRO A 171 0.25 -11.00 1.33
N LEU A 172 -1.01 -10.55 1.17
CA LEU A 172 -1.82 -10.09 2.28
C LEU A 172 -2.24 -11.25 3.20
N ALA A 173 -2.66 -12.38 2.64
CA ALA A 173 -3.03 -13.56 3.43
C ALA A 173 -1.83 -14.08 4.26
N ASP A 174 -0.65 -14.21 3.63
CA ASP A 174 0.57 -14.63 4.33
C ASP A 174 1.02 -13.59 5.38
N LEU A 175 0.91 -12.31 5.08
CA LEU A 175 1.21 -11.23 6.02
C LEU A 175 0.32 -11.29 7.26
N VAL A 176 -0.99 -11.44 7.07
CA VAL A 176 -1.97 -11.57 8.17
C VAL A 176 -1.68 -12.77 9.04
N LYS A 177 -1.33 -13.91 8.45
CA LYS A 177 -0.93 -15.11 9.19
C LYS A 177 0.29 -14.83 10.08
N ASN A 178 1.31 -14.16 9.53
CA ASN A 178 2.50 -13.79 10.29
C ASN A 178 2.16 -12.76 11.39
N MET A 179 1.29 -11.78 11.11
CA MET A 179 0.86 -10.81 12.12
C MET A 179 0.10 -11.47 13.27
N LYS A 180 -0.82 -12.42 12.97
CA LYS A 180 -1.57 -13.14 14.01
C LYS A 180 -0.63 -13.92 14.95
N SER A 181 0.48 -14.44 14.45
CA SER A 181 1.46 -15.16 15.28
C SER A 181 2.20 -14.27 16.29
N LEU A 182 2.20 -12.95 16.09
CA LEU A 182 2.81 -11.98 17.00
C LEU A 182 1.89 -11.51 18.11
N LEU A 183 0.58 -11.79 18.00
CA LEU A 183 -0.40 -11.42 19.01
C LEU A 183 -0.42 -12.43 20.16
N THR A 184 -0.52 -11.94 21.38
CA THR A 184 -0.68 -12.73 22.60
C THR A 184 -1.89 -12.23 23.38
N THR A 185 -2.32 -12.97 24.42
CA THR A 185 -3.39 -12.52 25.31
C THR A 185 -3.01 -11.23 26.06
N GLU A 186 -1.72 -11.08 26.39
CA GLU A 186 -1.19 -9.90 27.09
C GLU A 186 -0.98 -8.71 26.14
N GLU A 187 -0.69 -8.99 24.86
CA GLU A 187 -0.45 -8.00 23.83
C GLU A 187 -1.36 -8.25 22.61
N PRO A 188 -2.66 -7.90 22.73
CA PRO A 188 -3.68 -8.22 21.72
C PRO A 188 -3.64 -7.28 20.51
N VAL A 189 -2.76 -6.27 20.52
CA VAL A 189 -2.62 -5.27 19.44
C VAL A 189 -1.20 -5.25 18.90
N LEU A 190 -1.08 -5.08 17.58
CA LEU A 190 0.21 -5.00 16.91
C LEU A 190 0.74 -3.56 16.93
N THR A 191 2.01 -3.41 17.23
CA THR A 191 2.74 -2.14 17.11
C THR A 191 3.66 -2.13 15.90
N SER A 192 3.99 -0.94 15.37
CA SER A 192 4.94 -0.82 14.26
C SER A 192 6.31 -1.44 14.58
N SER A 193 6.76 -1.39 15.84
CA SER A 193 8.04 -1.99 16.25
C SER A 193 8.01 -3.52 16.16
N LYS A 194 6.95 -4.17 16.64
CA LYS A 194 6.73 -5.62 16.48
C LYS A 194 6.56 -6.00 15.02
N PHE A 195 5.78 -5.24 14.27
CA PHE A 195 5.54 -5.48 12.86
C PHE A 195 6.84 -5.52 12.05
N ARG A 196 7.80 -4.66 12.36
CA ARG A 196 9.11 -4.64 11.69
C ARG A 196 9.90 -5.94 11.80
N THR A 197 9.61 -6.81 12.74
CA THR A 197 10.29 -8.11 12.86
C THR A 197 9.90 -9.10 11.77
N ILE A 198 8.77 -8.89 11.09
CA ILE A 198 8.23 -9.78 10.06
C ILE A 198 8.15 -9.18 8.66
N ILE A 199 8.40 -7.87 8.48
CA ILE A 199 8.20 -7.19 7.18
C ILE A 199 9.04 -7.77 6.05
N GLY A 200 10.21 -8.32 6.35
CA GLY A 200 11.09 -8.94 5.35
C GLY A 200 10.71 -10.37 4.94
N SER A 201 9.75 -10.99 5.63
CA SER A 201 9.44 -12.42 5.46
C SER A 201 8.42 -12.73 4.34
N VAL A 202 7.77 -11.72 3.78
CA VAL A 202 6.69 -11.89 2.81
C VAL A 202 7.17 -11.47 1.43
N PRO A 203 7.12 -12.35 0.41
CA PRO A 203 7.36 -11.96 -0.99
C PRO A 203 6.39 -10.88 -1.47
N GLN A 204 6.71 -10.23 -2.60
CA GLN A 204 5.85 -9.22 -3.24
C GLN A 204 5.57 -8.00 -2.35
N THR A 205 6.53 -7.67 -1.48
CA THR A 205 6.48 -6.52 -0.59
C THR A 205 7.70 -5.62 -0.76
N ALA A 206 7.57 -4.37 -0.33
CA ALA A 206 8.70 -3.46 -0.22
C ALA A 206 8.67 -2.76 1.14
N TYR A 207 9.85 -2.50 1.69
CA TYR A 207 10.01 -1.86 2.99
C TYR A 207 11.33 -1.06 3.07
N LEU A 208 11.45 -0.27 4.13
CA LEU A 208 12.67 0.47 4.45
C LEU A 208 13.42 -0.19 5.61
N CYS A 209 14.74 -0.31 5.48
CA CYS A 209 15.63 -0.59 6.59
C CYS A 209 16.74 0.47 6.68
N ARG A 210 17.46 0.50 7.78
CA ARG A 210 18.64 1.36 7.90
C ARG A 210 19.80 0.75 7.11
N ALA A 211 20.58 1.59 6.43
CA ALA A 211 21.74 1.12 5.68
C ALA A 211 22.74 0.35 6.56
N THR A 212 22.85 0.71 7.85
CA THR A 212 23.72 0.04 8.82
C THR A 212 23.22 -1.35 9.27
N GLU A 213 21.95 -1.65 9.02
CA GLU A 213 21.31 -2.92 9.40
C GLU A 213 21.13 -3.85 8.18
N TRP A 214 21.48 -3.37 6.98
CA TRP A 214 21.31 -4.11 5.75
C TRP A 214 22.59 -4.81 5.32
N THR A 215 22.48 -6.07 4.98
CA THR A 215 23.52 -6.85 4.28
C THR A 215 22.92 -7.43 3.01
N SER A 216 23.47 -7.04 1.87
CA SER A 216 23.05 -7.57 0.57
C SER A 216 23.46 -9.03 0.44
N ALA A 217 22.57 -9.85 -0.13
CA ALA A 217 22.91 -11.18 -0.59
C ALA A 217 23.60 -11.10 -1.97
N GLU A 218 24.26 -12.19 -2.36
CA GLU A 218 25.01 -12.25 -3.64
C GLU A 218 24.10 -12.10 -4.87
N ASP A 219 22.88 -12.57 -4.76
CA ASP A 219 21.86 -12.55 -5.82
C ASP A 219 20.94 -11.31 -5.79
N ASP A 220 21.16 -10.38 -4.84
CA ASP A 220 20.42 -9.11 -4.79
C ASP A 220 20.79 -8.21 -5.97
N LEU A 221 19.80 -7.70 -6.67
CA LEU A 221 19.98 -6.65 -7.67
C LEU A 221 20.09 -5.28 -6.99
N GLN A 222 21.30 -4.76 -6.93
CA GLN A 222 21.55 -3.43 -6.40
C GLN A 222 21.40 -2.37 -7.49
N LEU A 223 20.44 -1.47 -7.33
CA LEU A 223 20.25 -0.32 -8.21
C LEU A 223 21.17 0.85 -7.81
N TYR A 224 21.43 1.73 -8.77
CA TYR A 224 22.00 3.04 -8.45
C TYR A 224 21.13 3.75 -7.41
N SER A 225 21.77 4.42 -6.46
CA SER A 225 21.10 5.15 -5.39
C SER A 225 20.20 6.26 -5.94
N HIS A 226 19.28 6.74 -5.11
CA HIS A 226 18.45 7.89 -5.45
C HIS A 226 19.29 9.12 -5.81
N GLU A 227 20.33 9.38 -5.04
CA GLU A 227 21.24 10.52 -5.21
C GLU A 227 22.02 10.44 -6.53
N GLU A 228 22.46 9.24 -6.90
CA GLU A 228 23.09 8.99 -8.19
C GLU A 228 22.13 9.19 -9.36
N CYS A 229 20.86 8.79 -9.20
CA CYS A 229 19.82 9.02 -10.20
C CYS A 229 19.46 10.50 -10.36
N LEU A 230 19.52 11.28 -9.29
CA LEU A 230 19.36 12.73 -9.34
C LEU A 230 20.53 13.41 -10.09
N ALA A 231 21.75 12.91 -9.91
CA ALA A 231 22.95 13.46 -10.53
C ALA A 231 23.09 13.07 -12.01
N ASP A 232 22.60 11.89 -12.40
CA ASP A 232 22.77 11.36 -13.77
C ASP A 232 21.50 10.62 -14.25
N LYS A 233 20.82 11.23 -15.23
CA LYS A 233 19.61 10.65 -15.87
C LYS A 233 19.86 9.28 -16.51
N LYS A 234 21.10 8.98 -16.95
CA LYS A 234 21.44 7.67 -17.52
C LYS A 234 21.38 6.58 -16.46
N LYS A 235 21.77 6.88 -15.22
CA LYS A 235 21.64 5.96 -14.09
C LYS A 235 20.17 5.65 -13.78
N GLN A 236 19.30 6.67 -13.79
CA GLN A 236 17.86 6.46 -13.66
C GLN A 236 17.29 5.59 -14.78
N ALA A 237 17.69 5.82 -16.03
CA ALA A 237 17.27 5.02 -17.17
C ALA A 237 17.79 3.56 -17.07
N SER A 238 19.01 3.36 -16.57
CA SER A 238 19.57 2.03 -16.30
C SER A 238 18.79 1.30 -15.21
N ASN A 239 18.46 1.97 -14.09
CA ASN A 239 17.62 1.40 -13.04
C ASN A 239 16.25 0.97 -13.59
N PHE A 240 15.61 1.83 -14.38
CA PHE A 240 14.32 1.50 -15.00
C PHE A 240 14.40 0.24 -15.86
N ARG A 241 15.44 0.13 -16.71
CA ARG A 241 15.67 -1.08 -17.52
C ARG A 241 15.82 -2.34 -16.65
N HIS A 242 16.61 -2.27 -15.59
CA HIS A 242 16.80 -3.43 -14.69
C HIS A 242 15.50 -3.81 -13.97
N ILE A 243 14.67 -2.82 -13.53
CA ILE A 243 13.37 -3.07 -12.92
C ILE A 243 12.44 -3.78 -13.91
N GLU A 244 12.42 -3.34 -15.19
CA GLU A 244 11.63 -3.98 -16.24
C GLU A 244 12.12 -5.39 -16.56
N GLU A 245 13.43 -5.59 -16.65
CA GLU A 245 14.03 -6.92 -16.84
C GLU A 245 13.64 -7.87 -15.72
N GLU A 246 13.69 -7.44 -14.44
CA GLU A 246 13.29 -8.26 -13.31
C GLU A 246 11.77 -8.53 -13.29
N SER A 247 10.94 -7.58 -13.68
CA SER A 247 9.49 -7.75 -13.70
C SER A 247 9.01 -8.81 -14.71
N ASN A 248 9.85 -9.15 -15.69
CA ASN A 248 9.56 -10.15 -16.72
C ASN A 248 10.15 -11.53 -16.41
N LYS A 249 10.84 -11.72 -15.28
CA LYS A 249 11.41 -13.01 -14.88
C LYS A 249 10.42 -13.86 -14.08
N TYR A 250 10.45 -15.17 -14.31
CA TYR A 250 9.74 -16.13 -13.45
C TYR A 250 10.31 -16.19 -12.03
N SER A 251 11.64 -16.08 -11.92
CA SER A 251 12.38 -16.03 -10.66
C SER A 251 13.14 -14.71 -10.64
N ALA A 252 12.49 -13.69 -10.17
CA ALA A 252 13.08 -12.36 -10.02
C ALA A 252 13.97 -12.29 -8.78
N SER A 253 15.02 -11.49 -8.86
CA SER A 253 15.89 -11.16 -7.74
C SER A 253 15.21 -10.18 -6.80
N ARG A 254 15.65 -10.14 -5.54
CA ARG A 254 15.33 -9.05 -4.65
C ARG A 254 16.05 -7.79 -5.14
N ILE A 255 15.32 -6.68 -5.19
CA ILE A 255 15.86 -5.39 -5.65
C ILE A 255 16.14 -4.51 -4.44
N THR A 256 17.29 -3.85 -4.43
CA THR A 256 17.65 -2.89 -3.39
C THR A 256 18.07 -1.55 -3.98
N GLN A 257 17.70 -0.45 -3.30
CA GLN A 257 18.09 0.89 -3.69
C GLN A 257 18.40 1.74 -2.46
N ALA A 258 19.59 2.32 -2.42
CA ALA A 258 19.97 3.26 -1.38
C ALA A 258 19.26 4.63 -1.56
N VAL A 259 18.78 5.20 -0.45
CA VAL A 259 18.18 6.53 -0.37
C VAL A 259 18.64 7.18 0.94
N GLY A 260 19.62 8.06 0.87
CA GLY A 260 20.27 8.63 2.05
C GLY A 260 20.86 7.55 2.96
N ASN A 261 20.45 7.51 4.22
CA ASN A 261 20.88 6.51 5.21
C ASN A 261 19.97 5.28 5.30
N LYS A 262 19.09 5.08 4.31
CA LYS A 262 18.15 3.96 4.25
C LYS A 262 18.35 3.14 2.97
N ILE A 263 17.91 1.90 3.04
CA ILE A 263 17.79 1.01 1.87
C ILE A 263 16.30 0.72 1.67
N VAL A 264 15.82 0.94 0.47
CA VAL A 264 14.55 0.39 0.00
C VAL A 264 14.82 -1.04 -0.43
N VAL A 265 14.12 -1.99 0.16
CA VAL A 265 14.18 -3.40 -0.17
C VAL A 265 12.87 -3.79 -0.85
N VAL A 266 12.95 -4.39 -2.03
CA VAL A 266 11.80 -4.93 -2.76
C VAL A 266 11.99 -6.42 -2.88
N ASN A 267 11.20 -7.18 -2.13
CA ASN A 267 11.20 -8.64 -2.21
C ASN A 267 10.68 -9.11 -3.57
N PRO A 268 11.17 -10.25 -4.10
CA PRO A 268 10.66 -10.79 -5.37
C PRO A 268 9.16 -11.10 -5.30
N PRO A 269 8.45 -11.09 -6.44
CA PRO A 269 7.03 -11.42 -6.48
C PRO A 269 6.80 -12.91 -6.17
N TYR A 270 5.56 -13.25 -5.82
CA TYR A 270 5.11 -14.64 -5.86
C TYR A 270 5.13 -15.15 -7.30
N PRO A 271 5.27 -16.48 -7.50
CA PRO A 271 4.92 -17.09 -8.77
C PRO A 271 3.49 -16.72 -9.18
N PRO A 272 3.16 -16.77 -10.48
CA PRO A 272 1.79 -16.54 -10.95
C PRO A 272 0.77 -17.38 -10.15
N MET A 273 -0.35 -16.77 -9.79
CA MET A 273 -1.41 -17.47 -9.07
C MET A 273 -1.98 -18.61 -9.92
N SER A 274 -2.33 -19.71 -9.26
CA SER A 274 -3.06 -20.78 -9.94
C SER A 274 -4.47 -20.33 -10.28
N GLN A 275 -5.12 -21.00 -11.26
CA GLN A 275 -6.52 -20.76 -11.59
C GLN A 275 -7.40 -20.88 -10.34
N LYS A 276 -7.14 -21.87 -9.49
CA LYS A 276 -7.89 -22.10 -8.25
C LYS A 276 -7.76 -20.93 -7.26
N ASP A 277 -6.56 -20.36 -7.12
CA ASP A 277 -6.34 -19.22 -6.21
C ASP A 277 -7.05 -17.96 -6.75
N LEU A 278 -7.04 -17.78 -8.07
CA LEU A 278 -7.74 -16.68 -8.72
C LEU A 278 -9.26 -16.82 -8.56
N ASP A 279 -9.81 -18.00 -8.90
CA ASP A 279 -11.24 -18.30 -8.75
C ASP A 279 -11.70 -18.09 -7.30
N HIS A 280 -10.91 -18.52 -6.31
CA HIS A 280 -11.23 -18.28 -4.90
C HIS A 280 -11.43 -16.79 -4.58
N SER A 281 -10.60 -15.92 -5.13
CA SER A 281 -10.73 -14.47 -4.90
C SER A 281 -11.98 -13.89 -5.55
N PHE A 282 -12.40 -14.43 -6.71
CA PHE A 282 -13.61 -13.99 -7.41
C PHE A 282 -14.90 -14.58 -6.83
N ASP A 283 -14.83 -15.76 -6.20
CA ASP A 283 -15.97 -16.44 -5.58
C ASP A 283 -16.29 -15.92 -4.16
N LEU A 284 -15.54 -14.95 -3.64
CA LEU A 284 -15.85 -14.33 -2.35
C LEU A 284 -17.23 -13.64 -2.39
N PRO A 285 -17.92 -13.50 -1.25
CA PRO A 285 -19.31 -13.04 -1.20
C PRO A 285 -19.46 -11.54 -1.43
N TYR A 286 -19.15 -11.07 -2.63
CA TYR A 286 -19.45 -9.70 -3.07
C TYR A 286 -20.96 -9.47 -3.16
N THR A 287 -21.42 -8.20 -2.98
CA THR A 287 -22.84 -7.83 -2.93
C THR A 287 -23.21 -6.82 -4.01
#